data_cf2e8e0329552a75dc180625e70f78f3
#
_entry.id   cf2e8e0329552a75dc180625e70f78f3
#
_cell.length_a   1.000
_cell.length_b   1.000
_cell.length_c   1.000
_cell.angle_alpha   90.00
_cell.angle_beta   90.00
_cell.angle_gamma   90.00
#
_symmetry.space_group_name_H-M   'P 1'
#
loop_
_entity.id
_entity.type
_entity.pdbx_description
1 polymer ?
#
loop_
_entity_poly.entity_id
_entity_poly.type
_entity_poly.pdbx_seq_one_letter_code
_entity_poly.pdbx_strand_id
1 'polypeptide(L)'
;MSELKRLHTVTLDKDKCIGCASCIKRCPTEAIRIRNGKASVIYDKCIACGECVRICPSNAKIPSYDKFDVIDAYKYRVALIAPSLYGQFDDVKDINYILTAFKNIGFDFVYEVGIGAELISQVTQRMFAADKLKLPVISTACPAVLELINERFENLRGNLLPLLAPVDVAAKLAREKVAKRGIPSEEVGVFFVSPCPAKVYALKAGKTVKQNYVDGVLSVAEVYMKLVTEIGKLDDSKNLSEMGILGLQWASSGGEAAGAMCEKYLAADGIENVVSILEALENGSLKDVEFIELNACIGGCVGGVLNVENPFVARARIRQMRRKFPQIGTTLAEVGKPTDYFLAEKELERDDQSFGTDRTLAFARLLKIQELYKQLPKIDCGVCGAPSCMAFCEDVVMGRVPNGTTCPIADKERTCDVGEKQ
;
A
#
# COMPACT_ATOMS: atom_id res chain seq x y z
N MET A 1 6.14 -9.04 27.71
CA MET A 1 6.16 -9.00 26.25
C MET A 1 6.16 -7.53 25.87
N SER A 2 7.27 -7.04 25.30
CA SER A 2 7.42 -5.64 24.92
C SER A 2 6.38 -5.29 23.84
N GLU A 3 5.61 -4.22 24.08
CA GLU A 3 4.81 -3.58 23.06
C GLU A 3 5.71 -3.30 21.84
N LEU A 4 5.60 -4.09 20.81
CA LEU A 4 6.10 -3.73 19.47
C LEU A 4 5.30 -2.49 19.06
N LYS A 5 5.85 -1.30 19.32
CA LYS A 5 5.30 -0.06 18.79
C LYS A 5 5.15 -0.25 17.29
N ARG A 6 3.91 -0.32 16.79
CA ARG A 6 3.63 -0.37 15.37
C ARG A 6 4.40 0.74 14.67
N LEU A 7 5.16 0.38 13.68
CA LEU A 7 5.87 1.32 12.84
C LEU A 7 4.86 2.22 12.15
N HIS A 8 4.99 3.52 12.32
CA HIS A 8 4.04 4.49 11.76
C HIS A 8 4.64 5.14 10.53
N THR A 9 4.05 4.85 9.36
CA THR A 9 4.51 5.40 8.08
C THR A 9 3.69 6.60 7.59
N VAL A 10 2.69 7.03 8.38
CA VAL A 10 1.97 8.30 8.16
C VAL A 10 1.84 9.02 9.49
N THR A 11 2.44 10.17 9.61
CA THR A 11 2.46 11.01 10.81
C THR A 11 1.67 12.31 10.61
N LEU A 12 1.56 13.13 11.65
CA LEU A 12 0.89 14.42 11.63
C LEU A 12 1.84 15.52 12.12
N ASP A 13 2.02 16.54 11.30
CA ASP A 13 2.50 17.85 11.70
C ASP A 13 1.32 18.62 12.32
N LYS A 14 1.34 18.73 13.66
CA LYS A 14 0.25 19.38 14.39
C LYS A 14 0.17 20.87 14.08
N ASP A 15 1.26 21.54 13.78
CA ASP A 15 1.29 22.97 13.54
C ASP A 15 0.61 23.33 12.22
N LYS A 16 0.81 22.50 11.19
CA LYS A 16 0.13 22.64 9.90
C LYS A 16 -1.33 22.18 9.89
N CYS A 17 -1.73 21.33 10.82
CA CYS A 17 -3.09 20.80 10.83
C CYS A 17 -4.11 21.88 11.21
N ILE A 18 -5.09 22.13 10.34
CA ILE A 18 -6.17 23.11 10.55
C ILE A 18 -7.49 22.48 11.02
N GLY A 19 -7.53 21.18 11.27
CA GLY A 19 -8.73 20.48 11.77
C GLY A 19 -9.89 20.39 10.78
N CYS A 20 -9.66 20.52 9.47
CA CYS A 20 -10.68 20.61 8.40
C CYS A 20 -11.52 19.34 8.20
N ALA A 21 -11.23 18.26 8.91
CA ALA A 21 -11.91 16.95 8.85
C ALA A 21 -11.86 16.20 7.50
N SER A 22 -11.21 16.70 6.45
CA SER A 22 -11.13 16.02 5.15
C SER A 22 -10.56 14.58 5.28
N CYS A 23 -9.53 14.39 6.11
CA CYS A 23 -8.88 13.09 6.28
C CYS A 23 -9.75 12.05 7.01
N ILE A 24 -10.70 12.44 7.89
CA ILE A 24 -11.57 11.47 8.58
C ILE A 24 -12.61 10.89 7.63
N LYS A 25 -13.10 11.67 6.67
CA LYS A 25 -14.11 11.23 5.71
C LYS A 25 -13.59 10.26 4.65
N ARG A 26 -12.29 10.30 4.38
CA ARG A 26 -11.65 9.49 3.34
C ARG A 26 -10.88 8.29 3.90
N CYS A 27 -10.85 8.10 5.22
CA CYS A 27 -10.12 7.00 5.82
C CYS A 27 -10.93 5.70 5.73
N PRO A 28 -10.50 4.67 4.97
CA PRO A 28 -11.28 3.46 4.70
C PRO A 28 -11.44 2.57 5.93
N THR A 29 -10.57 2.72 6.93
CA THR A 29 -10.59 1.96 8.19
C THR A 29 -10.98 2.82 9.39
N GLU A 30 -11.47 4.03 9.12
CA GLU A 30 -11.87 4.97 10.17
C GLU A 30 -10.80 5.19 11.26
N ALA A 31 -9.52 5.16 10.85
CA ALA A 31 -8.38 5.27 11.76
C ALA A 31 -8.10 6.71 12.25
N ILE A 32 -8.87 7.72 11.82
CA ILE A 32 -8.57 9.11 12.11
C ILE A 32 -9.67 9.74 12.96
N ARG A 33 -9.25 10.57 13.91
CA ARG A 33 -10.13 11.39 14.77
C ARG A 33 -9.72 12.85 14.72
N ILE A 34 -10.68 13.77 14.88
CA ILE A 34 -10.40 15.17 15.16
C ILE A 34 -10.70 15.44 16.64
N ARG A 35 -9.72 15.93 17.37
CA ARG A 35 -9.85 16.32 18.77
C ARG A 35 -9.14 17.66 18.99
N ASN A 36 -9.79 18.58 19.66
CA ASN A 36 -9.24 19.91 19.94
C ASN A 36 -8.75 20.62 18.66
N GLY A 37 -9.51 20.52 17.57
CA GLY A 37 -9.18 21.13 16.28
C GLY A 37 -7.98 20.50 15.55
N LYS A 38 -7.47 19.36 15.98
CA LYS A 38 -6.34 18.66 15.36
C LYS A 38 -6.68 17.19 15.05
N ALA A 39 -6.11 16.67 13.96
CA ALA A 39 -6.24 15.26 13.65
C ALA A 39 -5.37 14.40 14.57
N SER A 40 -5.82 13.19 14.84
CA SER A 40 -5.02 12.12 15.47
C SER A 40 -5.24 10.81 14.72
N VAL A 41 -4.30 9.87 14.79
CA VAL A 41 -4.38 8.58 14.10
C VAL A 41 -4.43 7.47 15.15
N ILE A 42 -5.41 6.59 15.01
CA ILE A 42 -5.47 5.29 15.72
C ILE A 42 -4.63 4.34 14.87
N TYR A 43 -3.39 4.17 15.28
CA TYR A 43 -2.41 3.46 14.47
C TYR A 43 -2.73 1.97 14.27
N ASP A 44 -3.45 1.37 15.20
CA ASP A 44 -3.88 -0.03 15.10
C ASP A 44 -4.89 -0.26 13.95
N LYS A 45 -5.63 0.77 13.57
CA LYS A 45 -6.55 0.75 12.43
C LYS A 45 -5.93 1.31 11.14
N CYS A 46 -4.71 1.88 11.19
CA CYS A 46 -4.11 2.52 10.04
C CYS A 46 -3.46 1.51 9.09
N ILE A 47 -3.92 1.45 7.85
CA ILE A 47 -3.39 0.59 6.77
C ILE A 47 -2.33 1.28 5.91
N ALA A 48 -1.86 2.44 6.30
CA ALA A 48 -0.81 3.22 5.61
C ALA A 48 -1.12 3.53 4.12
N CYS A 49 -2.37 3.53 3.67
CA CYS A 49 -2.73 3.71 2.25
C CYS A 49 -2.33 5.09 1.67
N GLY A 50 -2.08 6.10 2.53
CA GLY A 50 -1.67 7.43 2.11
C GLY A 50 -2.80 8.35 1.65
N GLU A 51 -4.07 7.92 1.66
CA GLU A 51 -5.18 8.76 1.20
C GLU A 51 -5.29 10.06 1.99
N CYS A 52 -5.09 10.01 3.31
CA CYS A 52 -5.08 11.21 4.15
C CYS A 52 -3.91 12.19 3.85
N VAL A 53 -2.82 11.69 3.27
CA VAL A 53 -1.70 12.52 2.77
C VAL A 53 -2.15 13.25 1.50
N ARG A 54 -2.76 12.51 0.56
CA ARG A 54 -3.22 13.00 -0.74
C ARG A 54 -4.22 14.16 -0.60
N ILE A 55 -5.18 14.03 0.31
CA ILE A 55 -6.31 14.99 0.43
C ILE A 55 -6.07 16.09 1.45
N CYS A 56 -4.92 16.14 2.12
CA CYS A 56 -4.65 17.14 3.15
C CYS A 56 -4.36 18.50 2.53
N PRO A 57 -5.25 19.52 2.65
CA PRO A 57 -5.07 20.80 1.99
C PRO A 57 -3.91 21.62 2.58
N SER A 58 -3.53 21.34 3.82
CA SER A 58 -2.43 22.04 4.52
C SER A 58 -1.13 21.22 4.54
N ASN A 59 -1.06 20.07 3.83
CA ASN A 59 0.08 19.16 3.85
C ASN A 59 0.55 18.77 5.27
N ALA A 60 -0.40 18.66 6.21
CA ALA A 60 -0.12 18.32 7.60
C ALA A 60 0.10 16.80 7.80
N LYS A 61 -0.38 15.96 6.87
CA LYS A 61 -0.13 14.52 6.91
C LYS A 61 1.17 14.23 6.17
N ILE A 62 2.13 13.62 6.87
CA ILE A 62 3.49 13.41 6.38
C ILE A 62 3.76 11.91 6.28
N PRO A 63 4.11 11.38 5.10
CA PRO A 63 4.58 10.01 4.96
C PRO A 63 6.00 9.87 5.53
N SER A 64 6.29 8.73 6.17
CA SER A 64 7.62 8.41 6.73
C SER A 64 8.30 7.34 5.88
N TYR A 65 9.56 7.55 5.59
CA TYR A 65 10.45 6.67 4.84
C TYR A 65 11.90 6.94 5.26
N ASP A 66 12.88 6.14 4.80
CA ASP A 66 14.28 6.37 5.11
C ASP A 66 14.83 7.53 4.27
N LYS A 67 15.69 8.33 4.87
CA LYS A 67 16.41 9.38 4.15
C LYS A 67 17.48 8.77 3.25
N PHE A 68 17.84 9.49 2.20
CA PHE A 68 18.77 9.01 1.18
C PHE A 68 20.14 8.61 1.76
N ASP A 69 20.62 9.28 2.78
CA ASP A 69 21.90 9.02 3.44
C ASP A 69 22.00 7.64 4.12
N VAL A 70 20.88 6.95 4.30
CA VAL A 70 20.88 5.57 4.82
C VAL A 70 21.72 4.60 3.97
N ILE A 71 21.92 4.91 2.68
CA ILE A 71 22.72 4.08 1.79
C ILE A 71 24.22 4.08 2.17
N ASP A 72 24.69 5.11 2.86
CA ASP A 72 26.09 5.28 3.21
C ASP A 72 26.60 4.32 4.31
N ALA A 73 25.67 3.64 4.97
CA ALA A 73 25.99 2.58 5.94
C ALA A 73 26.57 1.31 5.28
N TYR A 74 26.47 1.16 3.95
CA TYR A 74 26.85 -0.04 3.24
C TYR A 74 27.92 0.24 2.19
N LYS A 75 28.83 -0.74 2.00
CA LYS A 75 29.89 -0.64 1.01
C LYS A 75 29.42 -0.93 -0.42
N TYR A 76 28.45 -1.84 -0.57
CA TYR A 76 27.85 -2.21 -1.84
C TYR A 76 26.34 -1.94 -1.81
N ARG A 77 25.89 -1.04 -2.65
CA ARG A 77 24.54 -0.43 -2.61
C ARG A 77 23.72 -0.86 -3.80
N VAL A 78 22.58 -1.49 -3.53
CA VAL A 78 21.67 -1.99 -4.56
C VAL A 78 20.39 -1.16 -4.53
N ALA A 79 20.00 -0.58 -5.67
CA ALA A 79 18.70 0.06 -5.84
C ALA A 79 17.69 -0.93 -6.41
N LEU A 80 16.55 -1.10 -5.74
CA LEU A 80 15.38 -1.78 -6.27
C LEU A 80 14.41 -0.73 -6.82
N ILE A 81 14.16 -0.77 -8.13
CA ILE A 81 13.45 0.29 -8.83
C ILE A 81 12.03 -0.17 -9.15
N ALA A 82 11.02 0.49 -8.52
CA ALA A 82 9.62 0.26 -8.84
C ALA A 82 9.30 0.73 -10.27
N PRO A 83 8.54 -0.03 -11.07
CA PRO A 83 8.15 0.37 -12.44
C PRO A 83 7.41 1.71 -12.50
N SER A 84 6.72 2.12 -11.42
CA SER A 84 6.05 3.41 -11.31
C SER A 84 7.01 4.62 -11.40
N LEU A 85 8.30 4.44 -11.08
CA LEU A 85 9.30 5.49 -11.18
C LEU A 85 9.48 5.97 -12.62
N TYR A 86 9.45 5.07 -13.59
CA TYR A 86 9.72 5.42 -14.98
C TYR A 86 8.73 6.44 -15.56
N GLY A 87 7.47 6.39 -15.12
CA GLY A 87 6.46 7.36 -15.51
C GLY A 87 6.61 8.75 -14.90
N GLN A 88 7.53 8.94 -13.96
CA GLN A 88 7.72 10.22 -13.28
C GLN A 88 8.53 11.23 -14.09
N PHE A 89 9.31 10.78 -15.07
CA PHE A 89 10.20 11.61 -15.85
C PHE A 89 9.57 12.04 -17.18
N ASP A 90 9.78 13.30 -17.53
CA ASP A 90 9.43 13.83 -18.82
C ASP A 90 10.63 13.72 -19.77
N ASP A 91 10.36 13.50 -21.05
CA ASP A 91 11.32 13.52 -22.17
C ASP A 91 12.61 12.69 -21.96
N VAL A 92 12.49 11.54 -21.27
CA VAL A 92 13.61 10.60 -21.16
C VAL A 92 13.67 9.71 -22.40
N LYS A 93 14.79 9.74 -23.12
CA LYS A 93 15.00 8.99 -24.37
C LYS A 93 14.79 7.49 -24.20
N ASP A 94 15.29 6.92 -23.10
CA ASP A 94 15.25 5.51 -22.75
C ASP A 94 15.31 5.34 -21.24
N ILE A 95 14.68 4.28 -20.69
CA ILE A 95 14.74 3.97 -19.25
C ILE A 95 16.16 3.72 -18.76
N ASN A 96 17.07 3.29 -19.63
CA ASN A 96 18.47 3.09 -19.28
C ASN A 96 19.19 4.38 -18.81
N TYR A 97 18.72 5.57 -19.24
CA TYR A 97 19.19 6.84 -18.68
C TYR A 97 18.88 6.96 -17.18
N ILE A 98 17.65 6.55 -16.79
CA ILE A 98 17.24 6.55 -15.38
C ILE A 98 18.08 5.54 -14.59
N LEU A 99 18.25 4.32 -15.11
CA LEU A 99 19.06 3.27 -14.46
C LEU A 99 20.54 3.67 -14.34
N THR A 100 21.08 4.33 -15.37
CA THR A 100 22.45 4.84 -15.34
C THR A 100 22.61 5.96 -14.31
N ALA A 101 21.63 6.87 -14.21
CA ALA A 101 21.65 7.94 -13.22
C ALA A 101 21.65 7.39 -11.77
N PHE A 102 20.98 6.26 -11.50
CA PHE A 102 21.08 5.61 -10.18
C PHE A 102 22.50 5.24 -9.80
N LYS A 103 23.29 4.76 -10.76
CA LYS A 103 24.71 4.46 -10.51
C LYS A 103 25.52 5.72 -10.20
N ASN A 104 25.18 6.83 -10.84
CA ASN A 104 25.89 8.11 -10.63
C ASN A 104 25.56 8.74 -9.27
N ILE A 105 24.36 8.50 -8.71
CA ILE A 105 23.98 8.99 -7.37
C ILE A 105 24.44 8.09 -6.22
N GLY A 106 25.24 7.05 -6.50
CA GLY A 106 25.93 6.27 -5.47
C GLY A 106 25.50 4.81 -5.33
N PHE A 107 24.70 4.26 -6.25
CA PHE A 107 24.37 2.83 -6.27
C PHE A 107 25.34 2.03 -7.14
N ASP A 108 25.85 0.91 -6.62
CA ASP A 108 26.74 0.01 -7.33
C ASP A 108 26.00 -0.95 -8.26
N PHE A 109 24.76 -1.28 -7.92
CA PHE A 109 23.91 -2.15 -8.71
C PHE A 109 22.45 -1.63 -8.71
N VAL A 110 21.79 -1.75 -9.86
CA VAL A 110 20.37 -1.46 -10.03
C VAL A 110 19.64 -2.71 -10.41
N TYR A 111 18.47 -2.94 -9.84
CA TYR A 111 17.62 -4.09 -10.11
C TYR A 111 16.16 -3.67 -10.23
N GLU A 112 15.50 -4.12 -11.27
CA GLU A 112 14.14 -3.71 -11.59
C GLU A 112 13.12 -4.62 -10.89
N VAL A 113 12.23 -4.03 -10.09
CA VAL A 113 11.14 -4.75 -9.41
C VAL A 113 10.16 -5.36 -10.42
N GLY A 114 10.09 -4.81 -11.63
CA GLY A 114 9.31 -5.37 -12.72
C GLY A 114 9.69 -6.80 -13.10
N ILE A 115 10.95 -7.20 -12.90
CA ILE A 115 11.38 -8.60 -13.07
C ILE A 115 10.63 -9.51 -12.09
N GLY A 116 10.54 -9.12 -10.82
CA GLY A 116 9.73 -9.85 -9.83
C GLY A 116 8.25 -9.93 -10.21
N ALA A 117 7.71 -8.84 -10.79
CA ALA A 117 6.33 -8.79 -11.27
C ALA A 117 6.08 -9.76 -12.44
N GLU A 118 7.01 -9.87 -13.39
CA GLU A 118 6.94 -10.85 -14.49
C GLU A 118 6.90 -12.28 -13.97
N LEU A 119 7.74 -12.59 -12.99
CA LEU A 119 7.80 -13.94 -12.40
C LEU A 119 6.52 -14.27 -11.64
N ILE A 120 5.98 -13.33 -10.85
CA ILE A 120 4.70 -13.50 -10.17
C ILE A 120 3.57 -13.72 -11.18
N SER A 121 3.51 -12.96 -12.28
CA SER A 121 2.53 -13.18 -13.36
C SER A 121 2.61 -14.60 -13.91
N GLN A 122 3.81 -15.11 -14.18
CA GLN A 122 4.02 -16.46 -14.70
C GLN A 122 3.62 -17.55 -13.69
N VAL A 123 3.87 -17.34 -12.39
CA VAL A 123 3.43 -18.26 -11.33
C VAL A 123 1.90 -18.24 -11.22
N THR A 124 1.28 -17.06 -11.24
CA THR A 124 -0.18 -16.90 -11.20
C THR A 124 -0.85 -17.65 -12.35
N GLN A 125 -0.35 -17.51 -13.59
CA GLN A 125 -0.82 -18.27 -14.75
C GLN A 125 -0.76 -19.81 -14.52
N ARG A 126 0.34 -20.30 -13.96
CA ARG A 126 0.48 -21.73 -13.65
C ARG A 126 -0.47 -22.20 -12.57
N MET A 127 -0.76 -21.36 -11.58
CA MET A 127 -1.73 -21.68 -10.52
C MET A 127 -3.16 -21.75 -11.05
N PHE A 128 -3.55 -20.85 -11.94
CA PHE A 128 -4.84 -20.90 -12.64
C PHE A 128 -4.93 -22.17 -13.50
N ALA A 129 -3.93 -22.46 -14.31
CA ALA A 129 -3.89 -23.67 -15.14
C ALA A 129 -3.95 -24.97 -14.33
N ALA A 130 -3.51 -24.96 -13.06
CA ALA A 130 -3.53 -26.11 -12.16
C ALA A 130 -4.82 -26.22 -11.32
N ASP A 131 -5.77 -25.29 -11.45
CA ASP A 131 -7.05 -25.20 -10.68
C ASP A 131 -6.84 -25.26 -9.16
N LYS A 132 -5.83 -24.55 -8.66
CA LYS A 132 -5.42 -24.56 -7.25
C LYS A 132 -5.90 -23.35 -6.44
N LEU A 133 -6.68 -22.46 -7.06
CA LEU A 133 -7.08 -21.19 -6.47
C LEU A 133 -8.58 -21.19 -6.16
N LYS A 134 -8.92 -20.62 -5.01
CA LYS A 134 -10.34 -20.36 -4.68
C LYS A 134 -10.78 -19.08 -5.41
N LEU A 135 -11.77 -19.22 -6.32
CA LEU A 135 -12.29 -18.11 -7.10
C LEU A 135 -13.36 -17.29 -6.33
N PRO A 136 -13.46 -15.99 -6.61
CA PRO A 136 -12.47 -15.18 -7.34
C PRO A 136 -11.19 -14.99 -6.52
N VAL A 137 -10.06 -14.92 -7.20
CA VAL A 137 -8.74 -14.65 -6.58
C VAL A 137 -8.52 -13.16 -6.47
N ILE A 138 -8.11 -12.70 -5.30
CA ILE A 138 -7.78 -11.29 -5.04
C ILE A 138 -6.27 -11.11 -4.99
N SER A 139 -5.73 -10.17 -5.77
CA SER A 139 -4.31 -9.80 -5.75
C SER A 139 -3.85 -9.34 -4.37
N THR A 140 -2.65 -9.74 -3.97
CA THR A 140 -1.96 -9.32 -2.73
C THR A 140 -0.83 -8.31 -2.98
N ALA A 141 -0.67 -7.84 -4.21
CA ALA A 141 0.42 -6.93 -4.60
C ALA A 141 0.32 -5.53 -3.95
N CYS A 142 -0.88 -5.08 -3.55
CA CYS A 142 -1.08 -3.83 -2.84
C CYS A 142 -1.19 -4.05 -1.32
N PRO A 143 -0.16 -3.72 -0.52
CA PRO A 143 -0.21 -3.94 0.93
C PRO A 143 -1.34 -3.20 1.64
N ALA A 144 -1.75 -2.03 1.13
CA ALA A 144 -2.87 -1.30 1.70
C ALA A 144 -4.21 -2.04 1.51
N VAL A 145 -4.40 -2.72 0.37
CA VAL A 145 -5.59 -3.55 0.11
C VAL A 145 -5.56 -4.80 0.96
N LEU A 146 -4.40 -5.45 1.08
CA LEU A 146 -4.22 -6.62 1.96
C LEU A 146 -4.57 -6.27 3.42
N GLU A 147 -4.05 -5.17 3.95
CA GLU A 147 -4.38 -4.70 5.30
C GLU A 147 -5.86 -4.28 5.43
N LEU A 148 -6.47 -3.72 4.39
CA LEU A 148 -7.90 -3.39 4.36
C LEU A 148 -8.77 -4.65 4.46
N ILE A 149 -8.43 -5.70 3.71
CA ILE A 149 -9.13 -6.99 3.76
C ILE A 149 -8.98 -7.59 5.16
N ASN A 150 -7.79 -7.58 5.71
CA ASN A 150 -7.53 -8.07 7.06
C ASN A 150 -8.28 -7.29 8.16
N GLU A 151 -8.52 -5.99 7.96
CA GLU A 151 -9.18 -5.14 8.96
C GLU A 151 -10.70 -5.16 8.86
N ARG A 152 -11.26 -5.30 7.63
CA ARG A 152 -12.71 -5.09 7.40
C ARG A 152 -13.42 -6.22 6.67
N PHE A 153 -12.71 -7.08 5.96
CA PHE A 153 -13.29 -8.07 5.04
C PHE A 153 -12.68 -9.47 5.28
N GLU A 154 -12.68 -9.91 6.53
CA GLU A 154 -12.01 -11.15 6.96
C GLU A 154 -12.49 -12.39 6.20
N ASN A 155 -13.76 -12.43 5.81
CA ASN A 155 -14.35 -13.53 5.04
C ASN A 155 -13.69 -13.71 3.66
N LEU A 156 -13.02 -12.66 3.14
CA LEU A 156 -12.34 -12.67 1.85
C LEU A 156 -10.87 -13.12 1.94
N ARG A 157 -10.32 -13.36 3.14
CA ARG A 157 -8.93 -13.82 3.33
C ARG A 157 -8.63 -15.09 2.55
N GLY A 158 -9.58 -16.04 2.50
CA GLY A 158 -9.44 -17.28 1.76
C GLY A 158 -9.38 -17.12 0.22
N ASN A 159 -9.61 -15.92 -0.29
CA ASN A 159 -9.55 -15.58 -1.70
C ASN A 159 -8.25 -14.86 -2.10
N LEU A 160 -7.36 -14.58 -1.14
CA LEU A 160 -6.09 -13.89 -1.38
C LEU A 160 -5.13 -14.78 -2.17
N LEU A 161 -4.45 -14.18 -3.15
CA LEU A 161 -3.41 -14.86 -3.93
C LEU A 161 -2.20 -15.13 -3.01
N PRO A 162 -1.83 -16.40 -2.76
CA PRO A 162 -0.79 -16.74 -1.78
C PRO A 162 0.64 -16.60 -2.35
N LEU A 163 0.94 -15.44 -2.93
CA LEU A 163 2.24 -15.14 -3.53
C LEU A 163 2.90 -13.93 -2.89
N LEU A 164 4.24 -13.94 -2.86
CA LEU A 164 5.05 -12.81 -2.43
C LEU A 164 4.80 -11.57 -3.31
N ALA A 165 4.99 -10.39 -2.74
CA ALA A 165 4.96 -9.17 -3.53
C ALA A 165 6.17 -9.10 -4.49
N PRO A 166 6.03 -8.47 -5.68
CA PRO A 166 7.13 -8.34 -6.63
C PRO A 166 8.43 -7.76 -6.06
N VAL A 167 8.33 -6.86 -5.08
CA VAL A 167 9.50 -6.27 -4.43
C VAL A 167 10.29 -7.28 -3.61
N ASP A 168 9.62 -8.22 -2.94
CA ASP A 168 10.28 -9.25 -2.12
C ASP A 168 11.03 -10.24 -3.03
N VAL A 169 10.40 -10.64 -4.13
CA VAL A 169 11.03 -11.48 -5.16
C VAL A 169 12.25 -10.78 -5.77
N ALA A 170 12.10 -9.52 -6.16
CA ALA A 170 13.19 -8.74 -6.73
C ALA A 170 14.35 -8.55 -5.73
N ALA A 171 14.06 -8.30 -4.46
CA ALA A 171 15.08 -8.14 -3.42
C ALA A 171 15.89 -9.42 -3.22
N LYS A 172 15.21 -10.57 -3.14
CA LYS A 172 15.86 -11.90 -3.05
C LYS A 172 16.77 -12.12 -4.25
N LEU A 173 16.26 -11.95 -5.47
CA LEU A 173 17.03 -12.16 -6.69
C LEU A 173 18.21 -11.19 -6.83
N ALA A 174 18.05 -9.94 -6.43
CA ALA A 174 19.13 -8.97 -6.43
C ALA A 174 20.27 -9.39 -5.50
N ARG A 175 19.95 -9.84 -4.27
CA ARG A 175 20.96 -10.39 -3.34
C ARG A 175 21.66 -11.64 -3.90
N GLU A 176 20.92 -12.56 -4.52
CA GLU A 176 21.49 -13.72 -5.17
C GLU A 176 22.45 -13.35 -6.32
N LYS A 177 22.06 -12.36 -7.16
CA LYS A 177 22.94 -11.86 -8.23
C LYS A 177 24.24 -11.22 -7.67
N VAL A 178 24.13 -10.49 -6.57
CA VAL A 178 25.29 -9.86 -5.91
C VAL A 178 26.18 -10.91 -5.23
N ALA A 179 25.61 -11.89 -4.56
CA ALA A 179 26.35 -13.00 -3.95
C ALA A 179 27.16 -13.80 -4.98
N LYS A 180 26.61 -14.03 -6.19
CA LYS A 180 27.32 -14.66 -7.32
C LYS A 180 28.54 -13.85 -7.80
N ARG A 181 28.63 -12.56 -7.45
CA ARG A 181 29.79 -11.70 -7.73
C ARG A 181 30.87 -11.78 -6.63
N GLY A 182 30.64 -12.60 -5.59
CA GLY A 182 31.59 -12.78 -4.48
C GLY A 182 31.57 -11.66 -3.45
N ILE A 183 30.52 -10.81 -3.42
CA ILE A 183 30.42 -9.72 -2.45
C ILE A 183 29.78 -10.26 -1.16
N PRO A 184 30.41 -10.06 0.02
CA PRO A 184 29.90 -10.51 1.31
C PRO A 184 28.54 -9.90 1.63
N SER A 185 27.60 -10.71 2.14
CA SER A 185 26.22 -10.30 2.41
C SER A 185 26.12 -9.12 3.39
N GLU A 186 27.01 -9.05 4.36
CA GLU A 186 27.10 -7.99 5.37
C GLU A 186 27.55 -6.63 4.81
N GLU A 187 28.18 -6.61 3.65
CA GLU A 187 28.58 -5.38 2.97
C GLU A 187 27.47 -4.84 2.03
N VAL A 188 26.43 -5.66 1.75
CA VAL A 188 25.40 -5.34 0.78
C VAL A 188 24.18 -4.70 1.44
N GLY A 189 23.85 -3.46 1.06
CA GLY A 189 22.62 -2.79 1.36
C GLY A 189 21.66 -2.79 0.15
N VAL A 190 20.42 -3.22 0.35
CA VAL A 190 19.38 -3.26 -0.67
C VAL A 190 18.30 -2.25 -0.33
N PHE A 191 18.06 -1.29 -1.23
CA PHE A 191 17.20 -0.13 -1.00
C PHE A 191 16.07 -0.07 -2.02
N PHE A 192 14.84 -0.12 -1.52
CA PHE A 192 13.66 -0.01 -2.39
C PHE A 192 13.24 1.44 -2.57
N VAL A 193 13.09 1.87 -3.82
CA VAL A 193 12.55 3.19 -4.18
C VAL A 193 11.04 3.08 -4.31
N SER A 194 10.34 3.46 -3.25
CA SER A 194 8.92 3.20 -3.04
C SER A 194 8.01 4.32 -3.52
N PRO A 195 6.89 4.00 -4.20
CA PRO A 195 5.85 4.97 -4.55
C PRO A 195 4.87 5.28 -3.41
N CYS A 196 4.84 4.50 -2.32
CA CYS A 196 3.78 4.63 -1.33
C CYS A 196 4.18 4.20 0.09
N PRO A 197 3.55 4.78 1.14
CA PRO A 197 3.85 4.47 2.53
C PRO A 197 3.40 3.07 2.97
N ALA A 198 2.44 2.44 2.28
CA ALA A 198 2.01 1.08 2.60
C ALA A 198 3.13 0.05 2.32
N LYS A 199 3.88 0.22 1.22
CA LYS A 199 5.05 -0.61 0.95
C LYS A 199 6.19 -0.34 1.94
N VAL A 200 6.38 0.93 2.36
CA VAL A 200 7.32 1.25 3.44
C VAL A 200 6.94 0.50 4.72
N TYR A 201 5.66 0.53 5.09
CA TYR A 201 5.14 -0.17 6.26
C TYR A 201 5.35 -1.69 6.17
N ALA A 202 4.93 -2.30 5.06
CA ALA A 202 5.00 -3.75 4.87
C ALA A 202 6.44 -4.29 4.96
N LEU A 203 7.39 -3.63 4.30
CA LEU A 203 8.80 -4.02 4.29
C LEU A 203 9.46 -3.82 5.65
N LYS A 204 9.25 -2.67 6.30
CA LYS A 204 9.85 -2.39 7.61
C LYS A 204 9.24 -3.22 8.75
N ALA A 205 7.97 -3.60 8.64
CA ALA A 205 7.29 -4.44 9.62
C ALA A 205 7.60 -5.94 9.44
N GLY A 206 8.30 -6.32 8.35
CA GLY A 206 8.64 -7.72 8.06
C GLY A 206 7.41 -8.61 7.85
N LYS A 207 6.32 -8.03 7.29
CA LYS A 207 5.03 -8.72 7.17
C LYS A 207 4.89 -9.63 5.96
N THR A 208 5.75 -9.45 4.96
CA THR A 208 5.63 -10.11 3.67
C THR A 208 6.54 -11.34 3.55
N VAL A 209 7.63 -11.41 4.31
CA VAL A 209 8.61 -12.49 4.26
C VAL A 209 9.20 -12.79 5.63
N LYS A 210 9.53 -14.08 5.89
CA LYS A 210 10.23 -14.49 7.11
C LYS A 210 11.61 -13.85 7.26
N GLN A 211 12.27 -13.59 6.14
CA GLN A 211 13.56 -12.93 6.08
C GLN A 211 13.42 -11.67 5.24
N ASN A 212 13.63 -10.51 5.86
CA ASN A 212 13.64 -9.24 5.14
C ASN A 212 14.91 -9.15 4.28
N TYR A 213 14.72 -8.95 2.97
CA TYR A 213 15.78 -8.77 2.00
C TYR A 213 16.08 -7.30 1.66
N VAL A 214 15.30 -6.36 2.23
CA VAL A 214 15.39 -4.91 2.00
C VAL A 214 15.90 -4.22 3.27
N ASP A 215 16.98 -3.46 3.19
CA ASP A 215 17.62 -2.78 4.31
C ASP A 215 17.08 -1.36 4.53
N GLY A 216 16.58 -0.73 3.46
CA GLY A 216 16.01 0.61 3.56
C GLY A 216 15.00 0.89 2.45
N VAL A 217 14.08 1.84 2.73
CA VAL A 217 13.02 2.21 1.80
C VAL A 217 13.03 3.73 1.58
N LEU A 218 13.44 4.14 0.40
CA LEU A 218 13.50 5.53 -0.05
C LEU A 218 12.19 5.94 -0.73
N SER A 219 11.86 7.23 -0.75
CA SER A 219 10.73 7.69 -1.56
C SER A 219 11.15 8.03 -2.99
N VAL A 220 10.23 7.80 -3.94
CA VAL A 220 10.42 8.26 -5.32
C VAL A 220 10.66 9.76 -5.37
N ALA A 221 9.91 10.56 -4.61
CA ALA A 221 10.04 12.02 -4.60
C ALA A 221 11.42 12.51 -4.16
N GLU A 222 12.03 11.86 -3.14
CA GLU A 222 13.37 12.24 -2.67
C GLU A 222 14.46 11.91 -3.68
N VAL A 223 14.37 10.72 -4.29
CA VAL A 223 15.36 10.26 -5.27
C VAL A 223 15.20 11.01 -6.61
N TYR A 224 13.99 11.38 -6.98
CA TYR A 224 13.64 12.05 -8.24
C TYR A 224 14.50 13.29 -8.52
N MET A 225 14.66 14.19 -7.54
CA MET A 225 15.41 15.42 -7.73
C MET A 225 16.90 15.16 -8.04
N LYS A 226 17.47 14.13 -7.40
CA LYS A 226 18.86 13.71 -7.66
C LYS A 226 18.99 13.12 -9.06
N LEU A 227 18.03 12.27 -9.46
CA LEU A 227 18.03 11.62 -10.77
C LEU A 227 17.86 12.60 -11.92
N VAL A 228 16.94 13.57 -11.82
CA VAL A 228 16.74 14.59 -12.86
C VAL A 228 18.04 15.34 -13.13
N THR A 229 18.77 15.72 -12.09
CA THR A 229 20.05 16.40 -12.22
C THR A 229 21.11 15.54 -12.93
N GLU A 230 21.16 14.24 -12.62
CA GLU A 230 22.12 13.33 -13.24
C GLU A 230 21.73 12.94 -14.67
N ILE A 231 20.45 12.70 -14.95
CA ILE A 231 19.94 12.42 -16.30
C ILE A 231 20.30 13.57 -17.25
N GLY A 232 20.14 14.82 -16.80
CA GLY A 232 20.48 16.01 -17.60
C GLY A 232 21.98 16.16 -17.96
N LYS A 233 22.87 15.42 -17.27
CA LYS A 233 24.31 15.39 -17.54
C LYS A 233 24.76 14.24 -18.45
N LEU A 234 23.85 13.28 -18.73
CA LEU A 234 24.20 12.08 -19.46
C LEU A 234 24.11 12.32 -20.98
N ASP A 235 25.21 12.16 -21.67
CA ASP A 235 25.26 12.11 -23.14
C ASP A 235 24.78 10.76 -23.67
N ASP A 236 25.07 9.66 -22.96
CA ASP A 236 24.71 8.28 -23.30
C ASP A 236 24.34 7.46 -22.05
N SER A 237 23.69 6.31 -22.25
CA SER A 237 23.24 5.40 -21.20
C SER A 237 23.83 4.00 -21.35
N LYS A 238 24.03 3.32 -20.21
CA LYS A 238 24.40 1.89 -20.20
C LYS A 238 23.14 1.05 -20.42
N ASN A 239 23.23 -0.02 -21.20
CA ASN A 239 22.14 -1.00 -21.30
C ASN A 239 22.06 -1.83 -20.02
N LEU A 240 21.15 -1.47 -19.13
CA LEU A 240 20.98 -2.05 -17.78
C LEU A 240 19.64 -2.71 -17.57
N SER A 241 18.64 -2.38 -18.38
CA SER A 241 17.28 -2.94 -18.25
C SER A 241 17.24 -4.40 -18.68
N GLU A 242 16.66 -5.24 -17.83
CA GLU A 242 16.41 -6.68 -18.08
C GLU A 242 14.90 -6.99 -18.05
N MET A 243 14.06 -6.04 -17.72
CA MET A 243 12.61 -6.18 -17.60
C MET A 243 11.92 -6.17 -18.98
N GLY A 244 10.79 -6.88 -19.08
CA GLY A 244 9.89 -6.83 -20.24
C GLY A 244 8.64 -5.97 -20.01
N ILE A 245 7.74 -5.98 -21.00
CA ILE A 245 6.47 -5.23 -20.98
C ILE A 245 5.61 -5.62 -19.78
N LEU A 246 5.52 -6.90 -19.43
CA LEU A 246 4.70 -7.36 -18.32
C LEU A 246 5.13 -6.68 -17.01
N GLY A 247 6.44 -6.65 -16.73
CA GLY A 247 6.96 -5.99 -15.54
C GLY A 247 6.68 -4.49 -15.49
N LEU A 248 6.82 -3.81 -16.64
CA LEU A 248 6.54 -2.38 -16.73
C LEU A 248 5.06 -2.06 -16.48
N GLN A 249 4.14 -2.90 -16.97
CA GLN A 249 2.70 -2.68 -16.87
C GLN A 249 2.16 -2.72 -15.44
N TRP A 250 2.80 -3.47 -14.54
CA TRP A 250 2.40 -3.55 -13.14
C TRP A 250 2.43 -2.19 -12.40
N ALA A 251 3.04 -1.18 -12.99
CA ALA A 251 2.98 0.17 -12.47
C ALA A 251 1.57 0.79 -12.49
N SER A 252 0.71 0.30 -13.38
CA SER A 252 -0.61 0.85 -13.66
C SER A 252 -1.71 -0.16 -13.37
N SER A 253 -2.87 0.32 -12.94
CA SER A 253 -4.07 -0.51 -12.74
C SER A 253 -4.42 -1.28 -14.00
N GLY A 254 -4.73 -2.56 -13.84
CA GLY A 254 -4.97 -3.55 -14.90
C GLY A 254 -3.72 -4.24 -15.42
N GLY A 255 -2.52 -3.86 -14.96
CA GLY A 255 -1.26 -4.42 -15.44
C GLY A 255 -0.97 -5.82 -14.91
N GLU A 256 -1.27 -6.07 -13.64
CA GLU A 256 -1.18 -7.39 -13.03
C GLU A 256 -2.20 -8.35 -13.64
N ALA A 257 -3.45 -7.91 -13.74
CA ALA A 257 -4.54 -8.71 -14.31
C ALA A 257 -4.26 -9.12 -15.77
N ALA A 258 -3.75 -8.18 -16.57
CA ALA A 258 -3.30 -8.50 -17.93
C ALA A 258 -2.15 -9.52 -17.94
N GLY A 259 -1.23 -9.44 -16.96
CA GLY A 259 -0.14 -10.40 -16.78
C GLY A 259 -0.59 -11.78 -16.32
N ALA A 260 -1.69 -11.88 -15.58
CA ALA A 260 -2.28 -13.16 -15.16
C ALA A 260 -2.91 -13.95 -16.32
N MET A 261 -3.15 -13.31 -17.49
CA MET A 261 -3.79 -13.89 -18.69
C MET A 261 -5.16 -14.54 -18.40
N CYS A 262 -5.88 -14.04 -17.41
CA CYS A 262 -7.24 -14.44 -17.10
C CYS A 262 -8.20 -13.54 -17.89
N GLU A 263 -9.17 -14.13 -18.61
CA GLU A 263 -10.13 -13.36 -19.42
C GLU A 263 -11.20 -12.67 -18.56
N LYS A 264 -11.59 -13.32 -17.46
CA LYS A 264 -12.63 -12.84 -16.53
C LYS A 264 -12.01 -12.11 -15.35
N TYR A 265 -11.36 -10.99 -15.59
CA TYR A 265 -10.78 -10.19 -14.52
C TYR A 265 -11.52 -8.87 -14.31
N LEU A 266 -11.38 -8.36 -13.09
CA LEU A 266 -11.76 -7.02 -12.70
C LEU A 266 -10.53 -6.29 -12.16
N ALA A 267 -10.27 -5.09 -12.65
CA ALA A 267 -9.24 -4.21 -12.10
C ALA A 267 -9.89 -2.91 -11.62
N ALA A 268 -9.69 -2.58 -10.34
CA ALA A 268 -10.22 -1.36 -9.75
C ALA A 268 -9.13 -0.60 -8.99
N ASP A 269 -9.19 0.73 -9.07
CA ASP A 269 -8.26 1.62 -8.41
C ASP A 269 -8.96 2.78 -7.68
N GLY A 270 -8.25 3.33 -6.68
CA GLY A 270 -8.81 4.30 -5.74
C GLY A 270 -9.54 3.62 -4.57
N ILE A 271 -9.17 4.04 -3.35
CA ILE A 271 -9.57 3.33 -2.12
C ILE A 271 -11.09 3.19 -1.93
N GLU A 272 -11.88 4.17 -2.37
CA GLU A 272 -13.34 4.12 -2.29
C GLU A 272 -13.92 3.07 -3.23
N ASN A 273 -13.42 2.99 -4.47
CA ASN A 273 -13.81 1.95 -5.43
C ASN A 273 -13.41 0.57 -4.92
N VAL A 274 -12.21 0.44 -4.33
CA VAL A 274 -11.74 -0.81 -3.71
C VAL A 274 -12.70 -1.27 -2.62
N VAL A 275 -13.12 -0.38 -1.71
CA VAL A 275 -14.10 -0.70 -0.67
C VAL A 275 -15.41 -1.20 -1.29
N SER A 276 -15.95 -0.48 -2.29
CA SER A 276 -17.20 -0.86 -2.95
C SER A 276 -17.12 -2.23 -3.63
N ILE A 277 -15.99 -2.57 -4.24
CA ILE A 277 -15.78 -3.89 -4.86
C ILE A 277 -15.68 -5.00 -3.80
N LEU A 278 -14.98 -4.75 -2.69
CA LEU A 278 -14.87 -5.72 -1.60
C LEU A 278 -16.25 -5.97 -0.94
N GLU A 279 -17.06 -4.93 -0.75
CA GLU A 279 -18.45 -5.04 -0.27
C GLU A 279 -19.33 -5.84 -1.26
N ALA A 280 -19.20 -5.59 -2.57
CA ALA A 280 -19.92 -6.33 -3.60
C ALA A 280 -19.53 -7.82 -3.62
N LEU A 281 -18.25 -8.12 -3.40
CA LEU A 281 -17.74 -9.49 -3.26
C LEU A 281 -18.32 -10.20 -2.04
N GLU A 282 -18.27 -9.56 -0.89
CA GLU A 282 -18.80 -10.12 0.38
C GLU A 282 -20.29 -10.41 0.29
N ASN A 283 -21.02 -9.55 -0.43
CA ASN A 283 -22.46 -9.72 -0.71
C ASN A 283 -22.77 -10.72 -1.85
N GLY A 284 -21.77 -11.35 -2.47
CA GLY A 284 -21.93 -12.33 -3.54
C GLY A 284 -22.45 -11.74 -4.86
N SER A 285 -22.28 -10.44 -5.09
CA SER A 285 -22.80 -9.74 -6.27
C SER A 285 -21.92 -9.92 -7.52
N LEU A 286 -20.65 -10.31 -7.36
CA LEU A 286 -19.69 -10.50 -8.45
C LEU A 286 -19.52 -12.00 -8.77
N LYS A 287 -20.34 -12.53 -9.69
CA LYS A 287 -20.40 -13.97 -9.97
C LYS A 287 -19.49 -14.46 -11.08
N ASP A 288 -19.15 -13.60 -12.07
CA ASP A 288 -18.44 -13.99 -13.29
C ASP A 288 -17.01 -13.44 -13.35
N VAL A 289 -16.38 -13.24 -12.20
CA VAL A 289 -14.99 -12.74 -12.08
C VAL A 289 -14.11 -13.85 -11.50
N GLU A 290 -12.97 -14.08 -12.12
CA GLU A 290 -11.99 -15.08 -11.69
C GLU A 290 -10.78 -14.45 -10.98
N PHE A 291 -10.33 -13.28 -11.47
CA PHE A 291 -9.20 -12.54 -10.88
C PHE A 291 -9.57 -11.08 -10.59
N ILE A 292 -9.16 -10.58 -9.44
CA ILE A 292 -9.46 -9.21 -9.01
C ILE A 292 -8.16 -8.51 -8.62
N GLU A 293 -7.81 -7.49 -9.42
CA GLU A 293 -6.71 -6.58 -9.11
C GLU A 293 -7.26 -5.33 -8.43
N LEU A 294 -6.81 -5.06 -7.20
CA LEU A 294 -7.24 -3.91 -6.42
C LEU A 294 -6.04 -3.02 -6.05
N ASN A 295 -6.13 -1.76 -6.39
CA ASN A 295 -5.11 -0.76 -6.11
C ASN A 295 -5.67 0.38 -5.25
N ALA A 296 -5.11 0.64 -4.07
CA ALA A 296 -5.57 1.73 -3.20
C ALA A 296 -5.40 3.12 -3.82
N CYS A 297 -4.48 3.28 -4.77
CA CYS A 297 -4.18 4.56 -5.43
C CYS A 297 -4.80 4.63 -6.82
N ILE A 298 -5.35 5.81 -7.19
CA ILE A 298 -5.87 6.07 -8.54
C ILE A 298 -4.76 5.88 -9.59
N GLY A 299 -5.05 5.10 -10.62
CA GLY A 299 -4.11 4.76 -11.69
C GLY A 299 -3.15 3.62 -11.36
N GLY A 300 -3.21 3.02 -10.16
CA GLY A 300 -2.28 2.00 -9.69
C GLY A 300 -1.09 2.60 -8.93
N CYS A 301 0.07 1.93 -8.95
CA CYS A 301 1.26 2.36 -8.21
C CYS A 301 1.82 3.70 -8.69
N VAL A 302 1.59 4.09 -9.96
CA VAL A 302 1.97 5.44 -10.48
C VAL A 302 1.29 6.57 -9.73
N GLY A 303 0.14 6.31 -9.09
CA GLY A 303 -0.60 7.29 -8.29
C GLY A 303 -0.25 7.28 -6.80
N GLY A 304 0.78 6.57 -6.38
CA GLY A 304 1.23 6.55 -4.99
C GLY A 304 1.68 7.93 -4.49
N VAL A 305 1.42 8.23 -3.22
CA VAL A 305 1.67 9.57 -2.64
C VAL A 305 3.15 9.94 -2.44
N LEU A 306 4.06 9.00 -2.69
CA LEU A 306 5.51 9.25 -2.71
C LEU A 306 6.05 9.49 -4.13
N ASN A 307 5.20 9.48 -5.15
CA ASN A 307 5.51 9.90 -6.51
C ASN A 307 5.40 11.44 -6.65
N VAL A 308 5.86 11.96 -7.78
CA VAL A 308 5.88 13.41 -8.06
C VAL A 308 4.93 13.82 -9.18
N GLU A 309 4.71 12.94 -10.16
CA GLU A 309 3.92 13.24 -11.35
C GLU A 309 2.43 12.93 -11.16
N ASN A 310 1.59 13.59 -11.92
CA ASN A 310 0.18 13.26 -12.01
C ASN A 310 -0.01 11.81 -12.48
N PRO A 311 -0.85 10.98 -11.82
CA PRO A 311 -0.97 9.56 -12.13
C PRO A 311 -1.43 9.28 -13.57
N PHE A 312 -2.26 10.13 -14.16
CA PHE A 312 -2.72 9.97 -15.54
C PHE A 312 -1.61 10.26 -16.55
N VAL A 313 -0.77 11.27 -16.27
CA VAL A 313 0.41 11.61 -17.07
C VAL A 313 1.44 10.50 -16.98
N ALA A 314 1.78 10.05 -15.76
CA ALA A 314 2.72 8.96 -15.53
C ALA A 314 2.27 7.67 -16.24
N ARG A 315 0.97 7.33 -16.18
CA ARG A 315 0.38 6.19 -16.87
C ARG A 315 0.49 6.31 -18.39
N ALA A 316 0.26 7.52 -18.94
CA ALA A 316 0.40 7.77 -20.37
C ALA A 316 1.85 7.57 -20.85
N ARG A 317 2.83 8.07 -20.08
CA ARG A 317 4.27 7.87 -20.37
C ARG A 317 4.67 6.39 -20.33
N ILE A 318 4.24 5.64 -19.32
CA ILE A 318 4.47 4.18 -19.24
C ILE A 318 3.90 3.46 -20.46
N ARG A 319 2.68 3.83 -20.92
CA ARG A 319 2.07 3.26 -22.10
C ARG A 319 2.89 3.54 -23.37
N GLN A 320 3.47 4.72 -23.50
CA GLN A 320 4.34 5.07 -24.63
C GLN A 320 5.66 4.28 -24.60
N MET A 321 6.25 4.10 -23.41
CA MET A 321 7.49 3.35 -23.23
C MET A 321 7.37 1.87 -23.63
N ARG A 322 6.18 1.26 -23.49
CA ARG A 322 5.94 -0.17 -23.83
C ARG A 322 6.48 -0.58 -25.19
N ARG A 323 6.45 0.32 -26.18
CA ARG A 323 6.90 0.03 -27.56
C ARG A 323 8.39 -0.31 -27.67
N LYS A 324 9.17 0.02 -26.63
CA LYS A 324 10.62 -0.15 -26.59
C LYS A 324 11.06 -1.40 -25.82
N PHE A 325 10.13 -2.12 -25.20
CA PHE A 325 10.41 -3.27 -24.36
C PHE A 325 10.14 -4.60 -25.05
N PRO A 326 10.92 -5.68 -24.75
CA PRO A 326 10.58 -7.03 -25.14
C PRO A 326 9.27 -7.46 -24.47
N GLN A 327 8.56 -8.43 -25.04
CA GLN A 327 7.32 -8.96 -24.46
C GLN A 327 7.56 -9.57 -23.07
N ILE A 328 8.60 -10.37 -22.93
CA ILE A 328 9.03 -11.02 -21.70
C ILE A 328 10.53 -10.72 -21.53
N GLY A 329 10.91 -10.22 -20.35
CA GLY A 329 12.31 -9.97 -19.99
C GLY A 329 12.92 -11.18 -19.30
N THR A 330 12.26 -11.69 -18.23
CA THR A 330 12.79 -12.78 -17.40
C THR A 330 11.79 -13.93 -17.27
N THR A 331 12.27 -15.15 -17.36
CA THR A 331 11.44 -16.37 -17.25
C THR A 331 11.70 -17.16 -15.95
N LEU A 332 10.69 -17.92 -15.50
CA LEU A 332 10.82 -18.80 -14.34
C LEU A 332 11.91 -19.88 -14.53
N ALA A 333 12.18 -20.29 -15.76
CA ALA A 333 13.24 -21.26 -16.06
C ALA A 333 14.64 -20.74 -15.68
N GLU A 334 14.83 -19.42 -15.72
CA GLU A 334 16.12 -18.76 -15.42
C GLU A 334 16.35 -18.54 -13.92
N VAL A 335 15.28 -18.45 -13.12
CA VAL A 335 15.41 -17.93 -11.75
C VAL A 335 14.98 -18.87 -10.63
N GLY A 336 14.16 -19.90 -10.86
CA GLY A 336 13.83 -20.81 -9.77
C GLY A 336 12.50 -21.55 -9.88
N LYS A 337 12.12 -22.24 -8.80
CA LYS A 337 10.88 -23.03 -8.72
C LYS A 337 9.70 -22.15 -8.27
N PRO A 338 8.48 -22.39 -8.77
CA PRO A 338 7.28 -21.62 -8.38
C PRO A 338 7.04 -21.59 -6.86
N THR A 339 7.36 -22.66 -6.14
CA THR A 339 7.19 -22.77 -4.68
C THR A 339 7.99 -21.73 -3.89
N ASP A 340 9.07 -21.17 -4.47
CA ASP A 340 9.91 -20.17 -3.79
C ASP A 340 9.24 -18.80 -3.68
N TYR A 341 8.08 -18.63 -4.33
CA TYR A 341 7.33 -17.36 -4.39
C TYR A 341 5.99 -17.42 -3.65
N PHE A 342 5.71 -18.50 -2.89
CA PHE A 342 4.50 -18.56 -2.06
C PHE A 342 4.71 -17.81 -0.75
N LEU A 343 3.64 -17.14 -0.29
CA LEU A 343 3.54 -16.64 1.08
C LEU A 343 3.31 -17.82 2.05
N ALA A 344 3.88 -17.75 3.24
CA ALA A 344 3.47 -18.63 4.31
C ALA A 344 2.03 -18.25 4.75
N GLU A 345 1.13 -19.25 4.92
CA GLU A 345 -0.26 -19.04 5.31
C GLU A 345 -0.42 -18.15 6.57
N LYS A 346 0.50 -18.28 7.54
CA LYS A 346 0.52 -17.47 8.77
C LYS A 346 0.77 -15.97 8.55
N GLU A 347 1.32 -15.58 7.41
CA GLU A 347 1.62 -14.19 7.08
C GLU A 347 0.39 -13.45 6.54
N LEU A 348 -0.61 -14.19 6.05
CA LEU A 348 -1.90 -13.66 5.61
C LEU A 348 -2.91 -13.53 6.76
N GLU A 349 -2.69 -14.21 7.88
CA GLU A 349 -3.55 -14.16 9.05
C GLU A 349 -3.12 -13.04 10.00
N ARG A 350 -4.08 -12.24 10.45
CA ARG A 350 -3.91 -11.25 11.51
C ARG A 350 -4.69 -11.69 12.73
N ASP A 351 -4.06 -11.66 13.90
CA ASP A 351 -4.77 -11.81 15.18
C ASP A 351 -5.63 -10.57 15.42
N ASP A 352 -6.95 -10.71 15.26
CA ASP A 352 -7.88 -9.63 15.57
C ASP A 352 -8.03 -9.46 17.09
N GLN A 353 -7.39 -8.43 17.61
CA GLN A 353 -7.47 -8.05 19.02
C GLN A 353 -8.11 -6.66 19.21
N SER A 354 -8.88 -6.18 18.21
CA SER A 354 -9.44 -4.82 18.21
C SER A 354 -10.28 -4.50 19.46
N PHE A 355 -10.92 -5.51 20.05
CA PHE A 355 -11.68 -5.40 21.28
C PHE A 355 -11.03 -6.09 22.50
N GLY A 356 -9.80 -6.58 22.37
CA GLY A 356 -9.03 -7.27 23.41
C GLY A 356 -9.02 -8.78 23.26
N THR A 357 -8.11 -9.46 24.00
CA THR A 357 -7.91 -10.92 23.94
C THR A 357 -8.98 -11.72 24.70
N ASP A 358 -9.68 -11.09 25.65
CA ASP A 358 -10.78 -11.69 26.40
C ASP A 358 -12.08 -11.63 25.60
N ARG A 359 -12.53 -12.77 25.12
CA ARG A 359 -13.75 -12.90 24.28
C ARG A 359 -15.03 -12.43 25.02
N THR A 360 -15.12 -12.65 26.35
CA THR A 360 -16.27 -12.21 27.14
C THR A 360 -16.33 -10.69 27.21
N LEU A 361 -15.20 -10.07 27.47
CA LEU A 361 -15.07 -8.61 27.51
C LEU A 361 -15.27 -7.99 26.11
N ALA A 362 -14.74 -8.60 25.07
CA ALA A 362 -14.94 -8.16 23.68
C ALA A 362 -16.42 -8.18 23.31
N PHE A 363 -17.15 -9.26 23.65
CA PHE A 363 -18.58 -9.37 23.39
C PHE A 363 -19.40 -8.33 24.20
N ALA A 364 -19.07 -8.13 25.46
CA ALA A 364 -19.71 -7.09 26.28
C ALA A 364 -19.51 -5.68 25.71
N ARG A 365 -18.30 -5.38 25.19
CA ARG A 365 -18.00 -4.12 24.49
C ARG A 365 -18.84 -3.95 23.24
N LEU A 366 -18.97 -4.98 22.40
CA LEU A 366 -19.81 -4.96 21.21
C LEU A 366 -21.28 -4.69 21.51
N LEU A 367 -21.84 -5.37 22.51
CA LEU A 367 -23.23 -5.12 22.96
C LEU A 367 -23.42 -3.66 23.39
N LYS A 368 -22.50 -3.12 24.17
CA LYS A 368 -22.56 -1.73 24.62
C LYS A 368 -22.44 -0.72 23.48
N ILE A 369 -21.59 -1.00 22.48
CA ILE A 369 -21.47 -0.19 21.24
C ILE A 369 -22.83 -0.19 20.51
N GLN A 370 -23.44 -1.35 20.31
CA GLN A 370 -24.74 -1.48 19.63
C GLN A 370 -25.85 -0.73 20.37
N GLU A 371 -25.88 -0.80 21.71
CA GLU A 371 -26.84 -0.09 22.54
C GLU A 371 -26.70 1.44 22.40
N LEU A 372 -25.49 1.95 22.49
CA LEU A 372 -25.19 3.37 22.27
C LEU A 372 -25.56 3.81 20.84
N TYR A 373 -25.23 3.01 19.85
CA TYR A 373 -25.50 3.31 18.43
C TYR A 373 -27.01 3.45 18.14
N LYS A 374 -27.87 2.68 18.84
CA LYS A 374 -29.34 2.82 18.70
C LYS A 374 -29.86 4.19 19.11
N GLN A 375 -29.15 4.88 20.01
CA GLN A 375 -29.53 6.18 20.56
C GLN A 375 -29.01 7.37 19.73
N LEU A 376 -28.21 7.12 18.69
CA LEU A 376 -27.61 8.15 17.85
C LEU A 376 -28.42 8.38 16.56
N PRO A 377 -28.34 9.58 15.97
CA PRO A 377 -29.08 9.94 14.75
C PRO A 377 -28.60 9.22 13.48
N LYS A 378 -27.46 8.52 13.51
CA LYS A 378 -26.88 7.70 12.42
C LYS A 378 -26.62 8.43 11.12
N ILE A 379 -26.34 9.73 11.19
CA ILE A 379 -26.08 10.59 10.02
C ILE A 379 -24.59 10.72 9.65
N ASP A 380 -23.70 10.13 10.44
CA ASP A 380 -22.27 10.10 10.24
C ASP A 380 -21.64 11.48 9.90
N CYS A 381 -22.16 12.56 10.53
CA CYS A 381 -21.84 13.95 10.21
C CYS A 381 -20.37 14.34 10.53
N GLY A 382 -19.73 13.65 11.47
CA GLY A 382 -18.36 13.93 11.89
C GLY A 382 -18.17 15.11 12.85
N VAL A 383 -19.24 15.79 13.30
CA VAL A 383 -19.17 16.96 14.20
C VAL A 383 -18.51 16.62 15.53
N CYS A 384 -18.73 15.40 16.05
CA CYS A 384 -18.08 14.91 17.27
C CYS A 384 -16.58 14.58 17.06
N GLY A 385 -16.05 14.73 15.83
CA GLY A 385 -14.67 14.43 15.45
C GLY A 385 -14.37 12.93 15.22
N ALA A 386 -15.40 12.07 15.21
CA ALA A 386 -15.33 10.69 14.72
C ALA A 386 -15.85 10.60 13.28
N PRO A 387 -15.38 9.67 12.44
CA PRO A 387 -15.80 9.54 11.03
C PRO A 387 -17.26 9.09 10.89
N SER A 388 -17.74 8.23 11.77
CA SER A 388 -19.10 7.68 11.80
C SER A 388 -19.67 7.67 13.22
N CYS A 389 -20.98 7.50 13.32
CA CYS A 389 -21.66 7.34 14.61
C CYS A 389 -21.24 6.04 15.32
N MET A 390 -20.93 4.98 14.55
CA MET A 390 -20.40 3.74 15.09
C MET A 390 -19.01 3.96 15.71
N ALA A 391 -18.10 4.62 14.98
CA ALA A 391 -16.76 4.95 15.47
C ALA A 391 -16.79 5.84 16.73
N PHE A 392 -17.79 6.71 16.86
CA PHE A 392 -18.01 7.46 18.08
C PHE A 392 -18.38 6.56 19.26
N CYS A 393 -19.30 5.59 19.06
CA CYS A 393 -19.67 4.61 20.08
C CYS A 393 -18.48 3.75 20.51
N GLU A 394 -17.64 3.32 19.56
CA GLU A 394 -16.38 2.61 19.86
C GLU A 394 -15.46 3.48 20.73
N ASP A 395 -15.29 4.76 20.40
CA ASP A 395 -14.43 5.67 21.16
C ASP A 395 -14.92 5.82 22.61
N VAL A 396 -16.24 5.89 22.82
CA VAL A 396 -16.85 5.96 24.16
C VAL A 396 -16.58 4.66 24.94
N VAL A 397 -16.86 3.51 24.34
CA VAL A 397 -16.72 2.20 25.03
C VAL A 397 -15.27 1.85 25.30
N MET A 398 -14.36 2.24 24.40
CA MET A 398 -12.91 2.02 24.53
C MET A 398 -12.20 3.08 25.38
N GLY A 399 -12.93 4.06 25.94
CA GLY A 399 -12.36 5.12 26.75
C GLY A 399 -11.45 6.08 26.00
N ARG A 400 -11.63 6.23 24.68
CA ARG A 400 -10.85 7.15 23.83
C ARG A 400 -11.37 8.58 23.88
N VAL A 401 -12.48 8.81 24.54
CA VAL A 401 -13.08 10.13 24.80
C VAL A 401 -13.35 10.25 26.31
N PRO A 402 -13.40 11.47 26.88
CA PRO A 402 -13.75 11.68 28.28
C PRO A 402 -15.10 11.05 28.64
N ASN A 403 -15.21 10.57 29.89
CA ASN A 403 -16.48 10.05 30.40
C ASN A 403 -17.57 11.13 30.31
N GLY A 404 -18.77 10.72 29.88
CA GLY A 404 -19.91 11.63 29.71
C GLY A 404 -19.88 12.42 28.39
N THR A 405 -18.95 12.12 27.46
CA THR A 405 -19.00 12.70 26.11
C THR A 405 -20.26 12.24 25.37
N THR A 406 -21.08 13.17 24.91
CA THR A 406 -22.31 12.93 24.18
C THR A 406 -22.23 13.39 22.73
N CYS A 407 -23.19 12.94 21.93
CA CYS A 407 -23.29 13.37 20.53
C CYS A 407 -23.85 14.80 20.45
N PRO A 408 -23.12 15.79 19.88
CA PRO A 408 -23.58 17.18 19.83
C PRO A 408 -24.88 17.40 19.06
N ILE A 409 -25.24 16.50 18.16
CA ILE A 409 -26.49 16.57 17.38
C ILE A 409 -27.65 15.99 18.18
N ALA A 410 -27.50 14.79 18.79
CA ALA A 410 -28.53 14.19 19.60
C ALA A 410 -28.93 15.07 20.81
N ASP A 411 -27.98 15.79 21.40
CA ASP A 411 -28.26 16.72 22.51
C ASP A 411 -29.06 17.94 22.05
N LYS A 412 -28.80 18.47 20.84
CA LYS A 412 -29.60 19.58 20.28
C LYS A 412 -31.05 19.16 19.99
N GLU A 413 -31.29 17.98 19.48
CA GLU A 413 -32.63 17.46 19.24
C GLU A 413 -33.41 17.31 20.55
N ARG A 414 -32.78 16.80 21.62
CA ARG A 414 -33.38 16.72 22.96
C ARG A 414 -33.73 18.08 23.56
N THR A 415 -32.93 19.11 23.29
CA THR A 415 -33.17 20.46 23.77
C THR A 415 -34.29 21.22 22.98
N CYS A 416 -34.46 20.88 21.68
CA CYS A 416 -35.54 21.44 20.87
C CYS A 416 -36.92 20.86 21.24
N ASP A 417 -37.00 19.56 21.56
CA ASP A 417 -38.24 18.90 21.95
C ASP A 417 -38.78 19.38 23.35
N VAL A 418 -37.92 19.96 24.19
CA VAL A 418 -38.31 20.51 25.48
C VAL A 418 -38.88 21.94 25.37
N GLY A 419 -38.57 22.64 24.24
CA GLY A 419 -39.02 24.00 23.99
C GLY A 419 -40.43 24.13 23.38
N GLU A 420 -41.02 23.05 22.83
CA GLU A 420 -42.36 23.07 22.23
C GLU A 420 -43.49 22.64 23.20
N LYS A 421 -43.18 22.42 24.48
CA LYS A 421 -44.16 22.09 25.54
C LYS A 421 -44.27 23.17 26.62
N GLN A 422 -44.28 24.42 26.25
CA GLN A 422 -44.74 25.52 27.15
C GLN A 422 -45.80 26.36 26.48
#